data_cdeac9dae870cf0f829c5adc9f15b306
#
_entry.id   cdeac9dae870cf0f829c5adc9f15b306
#
_cell.length_a   1.000
_cell.length_b   1.000
_cell.length_c   1.000
_cell.angle_alpha   90.00
_cell.angle_beta   90.00
_cell.angle_gamma   90.00
#
_symmetry.space_group_name_H-M   'P 1'
#
loop_
_entity.id
_entity.type
_entity.pdbx_description
1 polymer ?
#
loop_
_entity_poly.entity_id
_entity_poly.type
_entity_poly.pdbx_seq_one_letter_code
_entity_poly.pdbx_strand_id
1 'polypeptide(L)'
;MSTRAFSLVWLRNDLRLEDNPALAAAAASGEPLAALYIATPATWQRHLLAPRKADLLRRRLQALRQELAAVGIPLYVRSCPWFSDTPAVIGPLMAELGATTLHMNREWLLDEQRRDSRVERQLQAAGLRVYSHHDGLFLPPGSVCTASGEMFKVYTPFRRAVLRQLLSQGIPPLSATPKAQAMAVAGDDAAAIDAAFAAVPQQPSAAFAASRSALWQQLSAFLDGPLADYALNRDRPALNATSQLSAAFSIGAIGMTETLNALLLRCPEVLESQQGGAFSWLNELIWREFYRHLCALQPSLVMEKAFKPETEQLAWRQADDDFAAWCSGQ
;
A
#
# COMPACT_ATOMS: atom_id res chain seq x y z
N MET A 1 -20.01 -22.73 -26.56
CA MET A 1 -20.25 -21.45 -25.83
C MET A 1 -18.90 -20.84 -25.55
N SER A 2 -18.59 -19.69 -26.13
CA SER A 2 -17.33 -18.99 -25.80
C SER A 2 -17.39 -18.61 -24.32
N THR A 3 -16.57 -19.24 -23.50
CA THR A 3 -16.42 -18.86 -22.09
C THR A 3 -15.92 -17.42 -22.09
N ARG A 4 -16.77 -16.48 -21.65
CA ARG A 4 -16.42 -15.09 -21.53
C ARG A 4 -15.21 -15.02 -20.61
N ALA A 5 -14.10 -14.47 -21.07
CA ALA A 5 -12.89 -14.34 -20.27
C ALA A 5 -13.22 -13.57 -18.97
N PHE A 6 -12.58 -13.96 -17.86
CA PHE A 6 -12.83 -13.41 -16.54
C PHE A 6 -11.49 -12.93 -15.95
N SER A 7 -11.49 -11.77 -15.32
CA SER A 7 -10.31 -11.20 -14.69
C SER A 7 -10.40 -11.28 -13.17
N LEU A 8 -9.31 -11.70 -12.51
CA LEU A 8 -9.14 -11.66 -11.07
C LEU A 8 -8.18 -10.55 -10.68
N VAL A 9 -8.53 -9.75 -9.68
CA VAL A 9 -7.65 -8.70 -9.11
C VAL A 9 -7.23 -9.11 -7.72
N TRP A 10 -5.94 -9.36 -7.54
CA TRP A 10 -5.40 -9.75 -6.23
C TRP A 10 -4.96 -8.52 -5.45
N LEU A 11 -5.74 -8.18 -4.42
CA LEU A 11 -5.51 -7.07 -3.50
C LEU A 11 -4.60 -7.49 -2.33
N ARG A 12 -3.73 -6.60 -1.87
CA ARG A 12 -2.84 -6.77 -0.71
C ARG A 12 -2.81 -5.51 0.17
N ASN A 13 -1.77 -4.65 0.03
CA ASN A 13 -1.69 -3.36 0.69
C ASN A 13 -2.18 -2.22 -0.24
N ASP A 14 -3.22 -2.47 -0.97
CA ASP A 14 -3.89 -1.59 -1.94
C ASP A 14 -5.42 -1.68 -1.80
N LEU A 15 -5.89 -1.75 -0.55
CA LEU A 15 -7.26 -2.04 -0.17
C LEU A 15 -8.18 -0.85 -0.43
N ARG A 16 -8.44 -0.51 -1.70
CA ARG A 16 -9.33 0.57 -2.12
C ARG A 16 -9.93 0.29 -3.49
N LEU A 17 -11.09 0.89 -3.75
CA LEU A 17 -11.77 0.83 -5.04
C LEU A 17 -11.27 1.94 -5.99
N GLU A 18 -11.20 3.17 -5.51
CA GLU A 18 -10.79 4.35 -6.28
C GLU A 18 -9.27 4.42 -6.39
N ASP A 19 -8.80 5.00 -7.50
CA ASP A 19 -7.38 5.18 -7.78
C ASP A 19 -6.55 3.89 -7.58
N ASN A 20 -7.12 2.74 -7.98
CA ASN A 20 -6.46 1.44 -7.92
C ASN A 20 -6.09 0.96 -9.34
N PRO A 21 -4.81 1.02 -9.73
CA PRO A 21 -4.37 0.69 -11.10
C PRO A 21 -4.75 -0.71 -11.57
N ALA A 22 -4.64 -1.71 -10.68
CA ALA A 22 -4.98 -3.10 -11.03
C ALA A 22 -6.49 -3.27 -11.30
N LEU A 23 -7.34 -2.67 -10.46
CA LEU A 23 -8.79 -2.67 -10.66
C LEU A 23 -9.18 -1.89 -11.91
N ALA A 24 -8.57 -0.72 -12.14
CA ALA A 24 -8.83 0.09 -13.32
C ALA A 24 -8.46 -0.65 -14.61
N ALA A 25 -7.29 -1.29 -14.65
CA ALA A 25 -6.83 -2.06 -15.82
C ALA A 25 -7.71 -3.28 -16.08
N ALA A 26 -8.09 -4.01 -15.02
CA ALA A 26 -9.01 -5.15 -15.16
C ALA A 26 -10.37 -4.69 -15.70
N ALA A 27 -10.94 -3.61 -15.17
CA ALA A 27 -12.22 -3.06 -15.62
C ALA A 27 -12.17 -2.52 -17.07
N ALA A 28 -11.03 -1.98 -17.50
CA ALA A 28 -10.85 -1.48 -18.86
C ALA A 28 -10.89 -2.57 -19.94
N SER A 29 -10.68 -3.84 -19.58
CA SER A 29 -10.80 -4.97 -20.49
C SER A 29 -12.25 -5.23 -20.94
N GLY A 30 -13.23 -4.73 -20.20
CA GLY A 30 -14.67 -5.02 -20.40
C GLY A 30 -15.06 -6.46 -20.03
N GLU A 31 -14.14 -7.24 -19.48
CA GLU A 31 -14.40 -8.58 -18.95
C GLU A 31 -15.02 -8.47 -17.55
N PRO A 32 -15.90 -9.41 -17.14
CA PRO A 32 -16.28 -9.54 -15.74
C PRO A 32 -15.05 -9.70 -14.86
N LEU A 33 -15.06 -9.07 -13.68
CA LEU A 33 -13.94 -9.17 -12.76
C LEU A 33 -14.39 -9.44 -11.32
N ALA A 34 -13.50 -10.03 -10.54
CA ALA A 34 -13.62 -10.19 -9.10
C ALA A 34 -12.34 -9.74 -8.41
N ALA A 35 -12.47 -9.40 -7.13
CA ALA A 35 -11.33 -9.11 -6.26
C ALA A 35 -11.04 -10.31 -5.36
N LEU A 36 -9.75 -10.52 -5.03
CA LEU A 36 -9.28 -11.54 -4.12
C LEU A 36 -8.39 -10.89 -3.05
N TYR A 37 -8.57 -11.28 -1.80
CA TYR A 37 -7.62 -11.03 -0.73
C TYR A 37 -7.18 -12.34 -0.10
N ILE A 38 -5.89 -12.49 0.24
CA ILE A 38 -5.34 -13.68 0.90
C ILE A 38 -4.69 -13.26 2.21
N ALA A 39 -5.26 -13.71 3.31
CA ALA A 39 -4.65 -13.59 4.64
C ALA A 39 -3.50 -14.60 4.78
N THR A 40 -2.38 -14.16 5.37
CA THR A 40 -1.18 -15.01 5.53
C THR A 40 -0.67 -14.99 6.98
N PRO A 41 -1.40 -15.61 7.91
CA PRO A 41 -1.18 -15.44 9.35
C PRO A 41 0.22 -15.79 9.83
N ALA A 42 0.83 -16.86 9.32
CA ALA A 42 2.18 -17.27 9.74
C ALA A 42 3.26 -16.27 9.26
N THR A 43 3.11 -15.73 8.02
CA THR A 43 3.97 -14.64 7.55
C THR A 43 3.81 -13.40 8.43
N TRP A 44 2.59 -13.01 8.75
CA TRP A 44 2.32 -11.84 9.60
C TRP A 44 2.91 -12.00 11.01
N GLN A 45 2.78 -13.19 11.60
CA GLN A 45 3.39 -13.49 12.90
C GLN A 45 4.92 -13.38 12.84
N ARG A 46 5.55 -13.93 11.81
CA ARG A 46 7.00 -13.83 11.58
C ARG A 46 7.46 -12.37 11.44
N HIS A 47 6.67 -11.54 10.77
CA HIS A 47 6.96 -10.12 10.56
C HIS A 47 6.43 -9.22 11.67
N LEU A 48 6.01 -9.80 12.80
CA LEU A 48 5.52 -9.08 13.98
C LEU A 48 4.39 -8.09 13.67
N LEU A 49 3.44 -8.50 12.80
CA LEU A 49 2.28 -7.67 12.50
C LEU A 49 1.55 -7.31 13.81
N ALA A 50 1.43 -6.01 14.08
CA ALA A 50 0.75 -5.54 15.29
C ALA A 50 -0.72 -5.99 15.30
N PRO A 51 -1.24 -6.51 16.43
CA PRO A 51 -2.64 -6.96 16.54
C PRO A 51 -3.67 -5.87 16.17
N ARG A 52 -3.32 -4.60 16.42
CA ARG A 52 -4.15 -3.46 16.02
C ARG A 52 -4.18 -3.25 14.50
N LYS A 53 -3.09 -3.55 13.79
CA LYS A 53 -3.06 -3.53 12.32
C LYS A 53 -3.88 -4.68 11.73
N ALA A 54 -3.89 -5.85 12.36
CA ALA A 54 -4.72 -6.97 11.94
C ALA A 54 -6.23 -6.63 12.02
N ASP A 55 -6.68 -6.00 13.12
CA ASP A 55 -8.06 -5.53 13.24
C ASP A 55 -8.39 -4.43 12.20
N LEU A 56 -7.48 -3.50 11.94
CA LEU A 56 -7.66 -2.49 10.89
C LEU A 56 -7.83 -3.11 9.50
N LEU A 57 -6.99 -4.10 9.16
CA LEU A 57 -7.11 -4.85 7.90
C LEU A 57 -8.47 -5.54 7.77
N ARG A 58 -8.91 -6.24 8.82
CA ARG A 58 -10.20 -6.91 8.86
C ARG A 58 -11.35 -5.92 8.66
N ARG A 59 -11.37 -4.83 9.40
CA ARG A 59 -12.38 -3.75 9.28
C ARG A 59 -12.36 -3.09 7.91
N ARG A 60 -11.16 -2.86 7.34
CA ARG A 60 -11.05 -2.31 5.99
C ARG A 60 -11.62 -3.27 4.94
N LEU A 61 -11.34 -4.55 5.04
CA LEU A 61 -11.87 -5.55 4.12
C LEU A 61 -13.41 -5.64 4.19
N GLN A 62 -13.99 -5.53 5.39
CA GLN A 62 -15.45 -5.48 5.56
C GLN A 62 -16.06 -4.26 4.85
N ALA A 63 -15.44 -3.07 5.00
CA ALA A 63 -15.88 -1.85 4.30
C ALA A 63 -15.66 -1.97 2.79
N LEU A 64 -14.48 -2.43 2.35
CA LEU A 64 -14.15 -2.58 0.94
C LEU A 64 -15.08 -3.58 0.22
N ARG A 65 -15.48 -4.66 0.89
CA ARG A 65 -16.46 -5.61 0.35
C ARG A 65 -17.77 -4.92 -0.02
N GLN A 66 -18.25 -3.99 0.81
CA GLN A 66 -19.47 -3.22 0.53
C GLN A 66 -19.24 -2.24 -0.63
N GLU A 67 -18.10 -1.56 -0.65
CA GLU A 67 -17.71 -0.61 -1.70
C GLU A 67 -17.63 -1.32 -3.07
N LEU A 68 -16.98 -2.48 -3.12
CA LEU A 68 -16.87 -3.31 -4.33
C LEU A 68 -18.23 -3.86 -4.77
N ALA A 69 -19.04 -4.34 -3.83
CA ALA A 69 -20.38 -4.86 -4.12
C ALA A 69 -21.30 -3.78 -4.73
N ALA A 70 -21.15 -2.52 -4.32
CA ALA A 70 -21.93 -1.40 -4.86
C ALA A 70 -21.69 -1.18 -6.38
N VAL A 71 -20.53 -1.61 -6.90
CA VAL A 71 -20.21 -1.59 -8.34
C VAL A 71 -20.23 -2.99 -8.96
N GLY A 72 -20.79 -3.99 -8.28
CA GLY A 72 -20.98 -5.35 -8.80
C GLY A 72 -19.69 -6.19 -8.84
N ILE A 73 -18.63 -5.81 -8.12
CA ILE A 73 -17.38 -6.57 -8.02
C ILE A 73 -17.42 -7.48 -6.78
N PRO A 74 -17.49 -8.80 -6.92
CA PRO A 74 -17.43 -9.72 -5.79
C PRO A 74 -16.02 -9.74 -5.18
N LEU A 75 -15.93 -9.79 -3.84
CA LEU A 75 -14.67 -9.98 -3.11
C LEU A 75 -14.61 -11.41 -2.59
N TYR A 76 -13.54 -12.13 -2.92
CA TYR A 76 -13.18 -13.41 -2.34
C TYR A 76 -12.09 -13.19 -1.28
N VAL A 77 -12.24 -13.87 -0.14
CA VAL A 77 -11.23 -13.86 0.93
C VAL A 77 -10.78 -15.28 1.20
N ARG A 78 -9.49 -15.50 1.17
CA ARG A 78 -8.85 -16.79 1.42
C ARG A 78 -7.77 -16.63 2.48
N SER A 79 -7.29 -17.73 3.01
CA SER A 79 -6.17 -17.77 3.95
C SER A 79 -5.22 -18.89 3.58
N CYS A 80 -3.92 -18.62 3.70
CA CYS A 80 -2.87 -19.64 3.69
C CYS A 80 -1.76 -19.22 4.66
N PRO A 81 -0.97 -20.18 5.21
CA PRO A 81 0.02 -19.84 6.25
C PRO A 81 1.06 -18.82 5.78
N TRP A 82 1.66 -19.05 4.62
CA TRP A 82 2.84 -18.32 4.15
C TRP A 82 2.64 -17.62 2.81
N PHE A 83 3.42 -16.58 2.54
CA PHE A 83 3.51 -15.96 1.22
C PHE A 83 3.85 -16.97 0.11
N SER A 84 4.64 -17.99 0.43
CA SER A 84 5.01 -19.04 -0.53
C SER A 84 3.82 -19.87 -1.02
N ASP A 85 2.74 -19.91 -0.26
CA ASP A 85 1.59 -20.78 -0.52
C ASP A 85 0.51 -20.08 -1.37
N THR A 86 0.66 -18.77 -1.59
CA THR A 86 -0.34 -17.97 -2.33
C THR A 86 -0.64 -18.48 -3.74
N PRO A 87 0.32 -19.01 -4.54
CA PRO A 87 -0.02 -19.56 -5.85
C PRO A 87 -0.98 -20.75 -5.79
N ALA A 88 -0.85 -21.60 -4.73
CA ALA A 88 -1.74 -22.75 -4.53
C ALA A 88 -3.18 -22.35 -4.15
N VAL A 89 -3.38 -21.07 -3.76
CA VAL A 89 -4.71 -20.50 -3.50
C VAL A 89 -5.26 -19.83 -4.76
N ILE A 90 -4.42 -19.04 -5.45
CA ILE A 90 -4.84 -18.25 -6.61
C ILE A 90 -5.23 -19.13 -7.79
N GLY A 91 -4.39 -20.11 -8.14
CA GLY A 91 -4.62 -20.98 -9.30
C GLY A 91 -5.96 -21.72 -9.26
N PRO A 92 -6.28 -22.46 -8.19
CA PRO A 92 -7.58 -23.13 -8.05
C PRO A 92 -8.77 -22.17 -8.10
N LEU A 93 -8.69 -20.99 -7.45
CA LEU A 93 -9.77 -20.01 -7.52
C LEU A 93 -9.95 -19.46 -8.94
N MET A 94 -8.85 -19.19 -9.66
CA MET A 94 -8.94 -18.79 -11.07
C MET A 94 -9.61 -19.85 -11.92
N ALA A 95 -9.30 -21.14 -11.71
CA ALA A 95 -9.92 -22.25 -12.41
C ALA A 95 -11.43 -22.36 -12.07
N GLU A 96 -11.81 -22.22 -10.80
CA GLU A 96 -13.19 -22.22 -10.32
C GLU A 96 -14.02 -21.11 -10.99
N LEU A 97 -13.45 -19.91 -11.08
CA LEU A 97 -14.10 -18.74 -11.66
C LEU A 97 -14.03 -18.68 -13.20
N GLY A 98 -13.26 -19.56 -13.83
CA GLY A 98 -12.94 -19.47 -15.26
C GLY A 98 -12.09 -18.22 -15.59
N ALA A 99 -11.33 -17.70 -14.62
CA ALA A 99 -10.47 -16.54 -14.80
C ALA A 99 -9.23 -16.91 -15.60
N THR A 100 -8.91 -16.11 -16.61
CA THR A 100 -7.74 -16.30 -17.48
C THR A 100 -6.66 -15.25 -17.25
N THR A 101 -7.00 -14.21 -16.50
CA THR A 101 -6.12 -13.06 -16.26
C THR A 101 -6.09 -12.70 -14.78
N LEU A 102 -4.88 -12.50 -14.24
CA LEU A 102 -4.65 -11.94 -12.93
C LEU A 102 -4.09 -10.52 -13.07
N HIS A 103 -4.69 -9.57 -12.37
CA HIS A 103 -4.13 -8.23 -12.17
C HIS A 103 -3.70 -8.05 -10.72
N MET A 104 -2.58 -7.37 -10.50
CA MET A 104 -2.09 -7.02 -9.16
C MET A 104 -1.29 -5.73 -9.19
N ASN A 105 -1.28 -4.97 -8.10
CA ASN A 105 -0.38 -3.84 -7.92
C ASN A 105 0.96 -4.31 -7.33
N ARG A 106 2.08 -3.79 -7.80
CA ARG A 106 3.41 -4.19 -7.32
C ARG A 106 3.61 -3.78 -5.86
N GLU A 107 4.19 -4.68 -5.09
CA GLU A 107 4.75 -4.38 -3.78
C GLU A 107 6.28 -4.41 -3.85
N TRP A 108 6.95 -3.56 -3.05
CA TRP A 108 8.34 -3.23 -3.27
C TRP A 108 9.31 -3.79 -2.25
N LEU A 109 8.82 -4.42 -1.18
CA LEU A 109 9.67 -5.10 -0.21
C LEU A 109 10.08 -6.49 -0.72
N LEU A 110 11.19 -6.99 -0.25
CA LEU A 110 11.85 -8.17 -0.79
C LEU A 110 10.97 -9.43 -0.76
N ASP A 111 10.31 -9.70 0.36
CA ASP A 111 9.50 -10.91 0.51
C ASP A 111 8.21 -10.83 -0.31
N GLU A 112 7.63 -9.63 -0.45
CA GLU A 112 6.52 -9.35 -1.34
C GLU A 112 6.92 -9.52 -2.81
N GLN A 113 8.08 -9.01 -3.22
CA GLN A 113 8.58 -9.19 -4.59
C GLN A 113 8.84 -10.68 -4.90
N ARG A 114 9.39 -11.44 -3.95
CA ARG A 114 9.61 -12.89 -4.10
C ARG A 114 8.29 -13.65 -4.23
N ARG A 115 7.29 -13.29 -3.42
CA ARG A 115 5.94 -13.84 -3.50
C ARG A 115 5.32 -13.54 -4.86
N ASP A 116 5.30 -12.28 -5.28
CA ASP A 116 4.71 -11.84 -6.54
C ASP A 116 5.37 -12.53 -7.74
N SER A 117 6.71 -12.59 -7.77
CA SER A 117 7.46 -13.30 -8.82
C SER A 117 7.18 -14.81 -8.85
N ARG A 118 6.89 -15.42 -7.70
CA ARG A 118 6.50 -16.84 -7.65
C ARG A 118 5.11 -17.05 -8.22
N VAL A 119 4.14 -16.21 -7.85
CA VAL A 119 2.78 -16.24 -8.41
C VAL A 119 2.83 -16.05 -9.91
N GLU A 120 3.53 -15.03 -10.39
CA GLU A 120 3.66 -14.72 -11.81
C GLU A 120 4.21 -15.92 -12.60
N ARG A 121 5.33 -16.48 -12.18
CA ARG A 121 5.96 -17.65 -12.86
C ARG A 121 5.05 -18.86 -12.89
N GLN A 122 4.37 -19.20 -11.78
CA GLN A 122 3.53 -20.40 -11.73
C GLN A 122 2.26 -20.26 -12.56
N LEU A 123 1.61 -19.08 -12.53
CA LEU A 123 0.41 -18.86 -13.33
C LEU A 123 0.73 -18.77 -14.83
N GLN A 124 1.84 -18.13 -15.21
CA GLN A 124 2.29 -18.07 -16.61
C GLN A 124 2.66 -19.46 -17.13
N ALA A 125 3.30 -20.30 -16.33
CA ALA A 125 3.58 -21.69 -16.68
C ALA A 125 2.29 -22.53 -16.89
N ALA A 126 1.19 -22.14 -16.24
CA ALA A 126 -0.13 -22.71 -16.44
C ALA A 126 -0.91 -22.08 -17.62
N GLY A 127 -0.29 -21.19 -18.41
CA GLY A 127 -0.91 -20.52 -19.56
C GLY A 127 -1.81 -19.33 -19.20
N LEU A 128 -1.78 -18.85 -17.96
CA LEU A 128 -2.56 -17.71 -17.50
C LEU A 128 -1.81 -16.40 -17.70
N ARG A 129 -2.54 -15.31 -17.92
CA ARG A 129 -1.97 -13.97 -18.06
C ARG A 129 -1.84 -13.29 -16.69
N VAL A 130 -0.71 -12.65 -16.42
CA VAL A 130 -0.49 -11.88 -15.19
C VAL A 130 0.01 -10.48 -15.54
N TYR A 131 -0.66 -9.48 -15.01
CA TYR A 131 -0.31 -8.07 -15.18
C TYR A 131 -0.04 -7.42 -13.83
N SER A 132 1.14 -6.80 -13.72
CA SER A 132 1.58 -6.05 -12.54
C SER A 132 1.58 -4.56 -12.83
N HIS A 133 0.95 -3.78 -11.97
CA HIS A 133 0.79 -2.33 -12.12
C HIS A 133 1.56 -1.57 -11.05
N HIS A 134 1.91 -0.32 -11.33
CA HIS A 134 2.50 0.57 -10.35
C HIS A 134 1.44 1.13 -9.41
N ASP A 135 1.72 1.10 -8.10
CA ASP A 135 0.87 1.67 -7.08
C ASP A 135 1.64 2.06 -5.81
N GLY A 136 0.97 2.84 -4.96
CA GLY A 136 1.42 3.17 -3.60
C GLY A 136 2.60 4.13 -3.52
N LEU A 137 3.04 4.69 -4.65
CA LEU A 137 4.12 5.65 -4.79
C LEU A 137 3.75 6.69 -5.85
N PHE A 138 4.30 7.90 -5.75
CA PHE A 138 4.18 8.92 -6.81
C PHE A 138 4.94 8.50 -8.06
N LEU A 139 6.16 8.00 -7.86
CA LEU A 139 7.08 7.64 -8.92
C LEU A 139 7.61 6.22 -8.70
N PRO A 140 7.74 5.41 -9.77
CA PRO A 140 8.24 4.04 -9.64
C PRO A 140 9.67 4.00 -9.09
N PRO A 141 10.03 3.04 -8.20
CA PRO A 141 11.41 2.81 -7.82
C PRO A 141 12.32 2.61 -9.05
N GLY A 142 13.45 3.32 -9.06
CA GLY A 142 14.38 3.34 -10.19
C GLY A 142 14.09 4.43 -11.23
N SER A 143 12.94 5.12 -11.20
CA SER A 143 12.67 6.25 -12.10
C SER A 143 13.30 7.57 -11.62
N VAL A 144 13.67 7.65 -10.34
CA VAL A 144 14.34 8.80 -9.73
C VAL A 144 15.78 8.41 -9.40
N CYS A 145 16.70 8.77 -10.29
CA CYS A 145 18.11 8.41 -10.20
C CYS A 145 19.01 9.64 -10.25
N THR A 146 20.28 9.46 -9.85
CA THR A 146 21.36 10.42 -10.05
C THR A 146 21.68 10.57 -11.55
N ALA A 147 22.51 11.53 -11.91
CA ALA A 147 22.99 11.69 -13.28
C ALA A 147 23.76 10.46 -13.80
N SER A 148 24.35 9.66 -12.91
CA SER A 148 25.01 8.39 -13.26
C SER A 148 24.05 7.19 -13.33
N GLY A 149 22.74 7.39 -13.15
CA GLY A 149 21.73 6.30 -13.16
C GLY A 149 21.63 5.52 -11.85
N GLU A 150 22.32 5.93 -10.80
CA GLU A 150 22.29 5.27 -9.50
C GLU A 150 21.17 5.79 -8.61
N MET A 151 20.77 5.00 -7.62
CA MET A 151 19.81 5.43 -6.62
C MET A 151 20.38 6.54 -5.73
N PHE A 152 19.53 7.45 -5.31
CA PHE A 152 19.91 8.44 -4.28
C PHE A 152 20.04 7.77 -2.90
N LYS A 153 21.17 8.03 -2.23
CA LYS A 153 21.44 7.57 -0.85
C LYS A 153 21.14 8.65 0.19
N VAL A 154 20.83 9.86 -0.23
CA VAL A 154 20.56 11.04 0.62
C VAL A 154 19.25 11.68 0.22
N TYR A 155 18.43 12.04 1.20
CA TYR A 155 17.08 12.55 1.01
C TYR A 155 17.01 13.87 0.21
N THR A 156 17.80 14.87 0.58
CA THR A 156 17.68 16.21 -0.03
C THR A 156 17.84 16.22 -1.55
N PRO A 157 18.86 15.56 -2.15
CA PRO A 157 18.95 15.46 -3.60
C PRO A 157 17.82 14.60 -4.21
N PHE A 158 17.37 13.53 -3.53
CA PHE A 158 16.23 12.74 -3.96
C PHE A 158 14.96 13.60 -4.05
N ARG A 159 14.62 14.33 -2.97
CA ARG A 159 13.48 15.25 -2.94
C ARG A 159 13.51 16.24 -4.12
N ARG A 160 14.67 16.87 -4.36
CA ARG A 160 14.82 17.82 -5.49
C ARG A 160 14.57 17.16 -6.84
N ALA A 161 14.99 15.91 -7.00
CA ALA A 161 14.75 15.15 -8.23
C ALA A 161 13.28 14.79 -8.39
N VAL A 162 12.60 14.33 -7.31
CA VAL A 162 11.15 14.06 -7.31
C VAL A 162 10.37 15.31 -7.70
N LEU A 163 10.60 16.45 -7.02
CA LEU A 163 9.88 17.69 -7.30
C LEU A 163 10.10 18.15 -8.75
N ARG A 164 11.33 18.08 -9.27
CA ARG A 164 11.64 18.41 -10.66
C ARG A 164 10.88 17.50 -11.63
N GLN A 165 10.81 16.21 -11.35
CA GLN A 165 10.10 15.25 -12.20
C GLN A 165 8.60 15.50 -12.18
N LEU A 166 8.00 15.74 -11.01
CA LEU A 166 6.58 16.09 -10.91
C LEU A 166 6.24 17.41 -11.63
N LEU A 167 7.11 18.42 -11.55
CA LEU A 167 6.94 19.69 -12.27
C LEU A 167 7.08 19.54 -13.78
N SER A 168 8.04 18.72 -14.25
CA SER A 168 8.35 18.61 -15.69
C SER A 168 7.45 17.60 -16.43
N GLN A 169 7.05 16.52 -15.78
CA GLN A 169 6.26 15.43 -16.38
C GLN A 169 4.78 15.50 -15.99
N GLY A 170 4.45 16.33 -15.00
CA GLY A 170 3.12 16.39 -14.40
C GLY A 170 2.91 15.34 -13.31
N ILE A 171 1.78 15.47 -12.64
CA ILE A 171 1.33 14.52 -11.61
C ILE A 171 0.79 13.27 -12.32
N PRO A 172 1.13 12.06 -11.84
CA PRO A 172 0.53 10.84 -12.39
C PRO A 172 -1.00 10.92 -12.40
N PRO A 173 -1.66 10.50 -13.47
CA PRO A 173 -3.12 10.55 -13.54
C PRO A 173 -3.74 9.59 -12.53
N LEU A 174 -4.91 9.95 -12.00
CA LEU A 174 -5.71 9.05 -11.19
C LEU A 174 -6.17 7.86 -12.03
N SER A 175 -6.09 6.67 -11.46
CA SER A 175 -6.67 5.48 -12.07
C SER A 175 -8.19 5.56 -12.07
N ALA A 176 -8.81 5.18 -13.19
CA ALA A 176 -10.26 5.24 -13.32
C ALA A 176 -10.94 4.29 -12.33
N THR A 177 -11.96 4.77 -11.64
CA THR A 177 -12.82 3.91 -10.82
C THR A 177 -13.60 2.96 -11.73
N PRO A 178 -13.64 1.64 -11.44
CA PRO A 178 -14.44 0.69 -12.19
C PRO A 178 -15.92 1.13 -12.26
N LYS A 179 -16.50 1.05 -13.47
CA LYS A 179 -17.94 1.25 -13.64
C LYS A 179 -18.70 0.05 -13.08
N ALA A 180 -19.96 0.29 -12.68
CA ALA A 180 -20.82 -0.78 -12.25
C ALA A 180 -20.94 -1.88 -13.32
N GLN A 181 -20.78 -3.13 -12.90
CA GLN A 181 -20.96 -4.32 -13.72
C GLN A 181 -22.09 -5.19 -13.17
N ALA A 182 -22.69 -6.01 -14.05
CA ALA A 182 -23.56 -7.08 -13.58
C ALA A 182 -22.72 -8.10 -12.82
N MET A 183 -23.06 -8.38 -11.57
CA MET A 183 -22.36 -9.40 -10.78
C MET A 183 -22.51 -10.78 -11.44
N ALA A 184 -21.41 -11.32 -11.94
CA ALA A 184 -21.40 -12.62 -12.62
C ALA A 184 -21.45 -13.79 -11.63
N VAL A 185 -20.91 -13.60 -10.43
CA VAL A 185 -20.78 -14.60 -9.35
C VAL A 185 -20.92 -13.92 -7.98
N ALA A 186 -21.39 -14.66 -6.98
CA ALA A 186 -21.41 -14.15 -5.60
C ALA A 186 -20.01 -14.15 -5.02
N GLY A 187 -19.66 -13.07 -4.33
CA GLY A 187 -18.45 -13.02 -3.49
C GLY A 187 -18.67 -13.64 -2.12
N ASP A 188 -17.60 -13.70 -1.33
CA ASP A 188 -17.68 -14.15 0.05
C ASP A 188 -18.44 -13.14 0.93
N ASP A 189 -19.03 -13.61 1.99
CA ASP A 189 -19.73 -12.81 2.98
C ASP A 189 -18.75 -12.23 4.04
N ALA A 190 -19.30 -11.51 5.03
CA ALA A 190 -18.48 -10.95 6.12
C ALA A 190 -17.86 -12.04 7.00
N ALA A 191 -18.52 -13.20 7.12
CA ALA A 191 -18.04 -14.31 7.95
C ALA A 191 -16.75 -14.92 7.38
N ALA A 192 -16.58 -14.96 6.05
CA ALA A 192 -15.34 -15.40 5.42
C ALA A 192 -14.16 -14.48 5.77
N ILE A 193 -14.40 -13.17 5.87
CA ILE A 193 -13.38 -12.22 6.34
C ILE A 193 -12.99 -12.53 7.78
N ASP A 194 -13.97 -12.66 8.66
CA ASP A 194 -13.71 -12.93 10.08
C ASP A 194 -13.00 -14.29 10.28
N ALA A 195 -13.38 -15.32 9.51
CA ALA A 195 -12.72 -16.63 9.52
C ALA A 195 -11.24 -16.55 9.08
N ALA A 196 -10.93 -15.75 8.06
CA ALA A 196 -9.54 -15.57 7.58
C ALA A 196 -8.62 -14.91 8.63
N PHE A 197 -9.19 -14.16 9.58
CA PHE A 197 -8.48 -13.50 10.67
C PHE A 197 -8.62 -14.20 12.03
N ALA A 198 -9.36 -15.31 12.15
CA ALA A 198 -9.65 -15.95 13.42
C ALA A 198 -8.40 -16.41 14.20
N ALA A 199 -7.34 -16.83 13.50
CA ALA A 199 -6.07 -17.26 14.08
C ALA A 199 -5.09 -16.10 14.36
N VAL A 200 -5.45 -14.86 14.03
CA VAL A 200 -4.55 -13.70 14.16
C VAL A 200 -4.92 -12.93 15.41
N PRO A 201 -3.96 -12.67 16.35
CA PRO A 201 -4.22 -11.78 17.47
C PRO A 201 -4.72 -10.42 17.00
N GLN A 202 -5.78 -9.92 17.63
CA GLN A 202 -6.39 -8.65 17.31
C GLN A 202 -6.53 -7.76 18.54
N GLN A 203 -6.36 -6.45 18.34
CA GLN A 203 -6.66 -5.40 19.31
C GLN A 203 -7.50 -4.33 18.63
N PRO A 204 -8.48 -3.72 19.34
CA PRO A 204 -9.34 -2.71 18.75
C PRO A 204 -8.57 -1.59 18.07
N SER A 205 -8.96 -1.27 16.86
CA SER A 205 -8.35 -0.21 16.03
C SER A 205 -9.35 0.92 15.70
N ALA A 206 -10.40 1.09 16.52
CA ALA A 206 -11.49 2.06 16.25
C ALA A 206 -11.01 3.52 16.07
N ALA A 207 -9.86 3.86 16.66
CA ALA A 207 -9.23 5.18 16.45
C ALA A 207 -8.76 5.43 15.01
N PHE A 208 -8.65 4.38 14.18
CA PHE A 208 -8.24 4.49 12.78
C PHE A 208 -9.44 4.29 11.87
N ALA A 209 -9.64 5.24 10.95
CA ALA A 209 -10.69 5.15 9.94
C ALA A 209 -10.45 3.93 9.01
N ALA A 210 -11.52 3.19 8.71
CA ALA A 210 -11.46 2.01 7.86
C ALA A 210 -12.34 2.12 6.61
N SER A 211 -13.38 2.96 6.60
CA SER A 211 -14.22 3.19 5.42
C SER A 211 -13.68 4.31 4.55
N ARG A 212 -13.95 4.24 3.25
CA ARG A 212 -13.57 5.27 2.27
C ARG A 212 -14.05 6.66 2.67
N SER A 213 -15.31 6.78 3.06
CA SER A 213 -15.91 8.06 3.44
C SER A 213 -15.22 8.68 4.66
N ALA A 214 -14.94 7.89 5.71
CA ALA A 214 -14.26 8.38 6.90
C ALA A 214 -12.80 8.79 6.61
N LEU A 215 -12.08 8.04 5.78
CA LEU A 215 -10.71 8.37 5.38
C LEU A 215 -10.65 9.66 4.56
N TRP A 216 -11.60 9.85 3.65
CA TRP A 216 -11.67 11.05 2.85
C TRP A 216 -12.07 12.27 3.68
N GLN A 217 -13.00 12.11 4.62
CA GLN A 217 -13.36 13.14 5.59
C GLN A 217 -12.15 13.54 6.44
N GLN A 218 -11.36 12.56 6.91
CA GLN A 218 -10.15 12.81 7.71
C GLN A 218 -9.11 13.58 6.89
N LEU A 219 -8.84 13.18 5.64
CA LEU A 219 -7.91 13.88 4.75
C LEU A 219 -8.40 15.33 4.51
N SER A 220 -9.67 15.51 4.14
CA SER A 220 -10.21 16.84 3.87
C SER A 220 -10.16 17.74 5.09
N ALA A 221 -10.56 17.25 6.26
CA ALA A 221 -10.48 18.02 7.51
C ALA A 221 -9.05 18.45 7.86
N PHE A 222 -8.06 17.59 7.60
CA PHE A 222 -6.66 17.95 7.77
C PHE A 222 -6.21 19.02 6.77
N LEU A 223 -6.56 18.86 5.49
CA LEU A 223 -6.17 19.79 4.42
C LEU A 223 -6.82 21.17 4.60
N ASP A 224 -8.06 21.23 5.10
CA ASP A 224 -8.83 22.45 5.27
C ASP A 224 -8.53 23.19 6.59
N GLY A 225 -7.78 22.58 7.51
CA GLY A 225 -7.46 23.17 8.83
C GLY A 225 -6.00 22.99 9.24
N PRO A 226 -5.61 21.90 9.91
CA PRO A 226 -4.27 21.72 10.51
C PRO A 226 -3.09 21.88 9.54
N LEU A 227 -3.32 21.68 8.23
CA LEU A 227 -2.27 21.79 7.21
C LEU A 227 -1.59 23.15 7.20
N ALA A 228 -2.33 24.24 7.44
CA ALA A 228 -1.79 25.60 7.41
C ALA A 228 -0.63 25.76 8.41
N ASP A 229 -0.80 25.25 9.63
CA ASP A 229 0.17 25.35 10.72
C ASP A 229 0.98 24.06 10.92
N TYR A 230 0.94 23.13 9.97
CA TYR A 230 1.59 21.83 10.12
C TYR A 230 3.08 21.94 10.41
N ALA A 231 3.79 22.86 9.76
CA ALA A 231 5.22 23.07 9.98
C ALA A 231 5.57 23.47 11.44
N LEU A 232 4.65 24.16 12.13
CA LEU A 232 4.84 24.63 13.51
C LEU A 232 4.39 23.62 14.55
N ASN A 233 3.37 22.82 14.21
CA ASN A 233 2.64 22.02 15.19
C ASN A 233 2.90 20.50 15.07
N ARG A 234 3.52 20.01 13.98
CA ARG A 234 3.77 18.57 13.75
C ARG A 234 4.54 17.88 14.86
N ASP A 235 5.44 18.59 15.52
CA ASP A 235 6.30 18.07 16.57
C ASP A 235 5.72 18.26 17.99
N ARG A 236 4.44 18.65 18.07
CA ARG A 236 3.70 18.82 19.33
C ARG A 236 2.67 17.70 19.50
N PRO A 237 3.03 16.57 20.13
CA PRO A 237 2.15 15.38 20.18
C PRO A 237 0.85 15.61 20.96
N ALA A 238 0.77 16.63 21.81
CA ALA A 238 -0.46 17.02 22.52
C ALA A 238 -1.51 17.66 21.60
N LEU A 239 -1.13 18.09 20.39
CA LEU A 239 -2.04 18.72 19.44
C LEU A 239 -2.50 17.70 18.38
N ASN A 240 -3.77 17.78 17.99
CA ASN A 240 -4.28 17.04 16.82
C ASN A 240 -3.91 17.79 15.52
N ALA A 241 -2.61 17.86 15.22
CA ALA A 241 -2.05 18.71 14.18
C ALA A 241 -1.50 17.91 12.97
N THR A 242 -1.67 16.60 12.95
CA THR A 242 -1.19 15.73 11.86
C THR A 242 -2.35 15.06 11.13
N SER A 243 -2.10 14.60 9.91
CA SER A 243 -3.13 13.92 9.11
C SER A 243 -3.58 12.57 9.68
N GLN A 244 -2.74 11.92 10.49
CA GLN A 244 -2.94 10.58 11.05
C GLN A 244 -3.27 9.50 10.00
N LEU A 245 -2.89 9.71 8.73
CA LEU A 245 -3.19 8.81 7.62
C LEU A 245 -2.16 7.68 7.42
N SER A 246 -1.09 7.63 8.22
CA SER A 246 -0.03 6.63 8.06
C SER A 246 -0.54 5.19 8.11
N ALA A 247 -1.51 4.90 9.00
CA ALA A 247 -2.16 3.60 9.09
C ALA A 247 -2.92 3.25 7.80
N ALA A 248 -3.67 4.21 7.24
CA ALA A 248 -4.40 4.04 5.98
C ALA A 248 -3.45 3.83 4.79
N PHE A 249 -2.35 4.60 4.70
CA PHE A 249 -1.32 4.40 3.68
C PHE A 249 -0.63 3.04 3.80
N SER A 250 -0.50 2.51 5.02
CA SER A 250 0.19 1.23 5.25
C SER A 250 -0.57 0.02 4.72
N ILE A 251 -1.88 0.14 4.52
CA ILE A 251 -2.77 -0.89 3.97
C ILE A 251 -3.36 -0.48 2.61
N GLY A 252 -2.94 0.67 2.08
CA GLY A 252 -3.40 1.20 0.80
C GLY A 252 -4.89 1.52 0.74
N ALA A 253 -5.51 1.85 1.90
CA ALA A 253 -6.92 2.23 1.99
C ALA A 253 -7.21 3.61 1.40
N ILE A 254 -6.18 4.41 1.17
CA ILE A 254 -6.18 5.67 0.42
C ILE A 254 -4.95 5.71 -0.48
N GLY A 255 -5.09 6.21 -1.72
CA GLY A 255 -4.04 6.27 -2.72
C GLY A 255 -3.07 7.43 -2.49
N MET A 256 -1.82 7.23 -2.89
CA MET A 256 -0.82 8.30 -2.81
C MET A 256 -1.06 9.37 -3.87
N THR A 257 -1.44 8.96 -5.08
CA THR A 257 -1.74 9.88 -6.20
C THR A 257 -2.97 10.72 -5.90
N GLU A 258 -4.06 10.12 -5.37
CA GLU A 258 -5.24 10.89 -4.98
C GLU A 258 -4.96 11.85 -3.81
N THR A 259 -4.11 11.45 -2.86
CA THR A 259 -3.68 12.31 -1.75
C THR A 259 -2.90 13.52 -2.25
N LEU A 260 -1.97 13.33 -3.18
CA LEU A 260 -1.22 14.42 -3.80
C LEU A 260 -2.15 15.35 -4.60
N ASN A 261 -3.07 14.80 -5.37
CA ASN A 261 -4.06 15.60 -6.10
C ASN A 261 -4.95 16.42 -5.16
N ALA A 262 -5.39 15.84 -4.03
CA ALA A 262 -6.17 16.55 -3.03
C ALA A 262 -5.40 17.72 -2.39
N LEU A 263 -4.09 17.55 -2.16
CA LEU A 263 -3.21 18.62 -1.70
C LEU A 263 -3.08 19.73 -2.76
N LEU A 264 -2.83 19.37 -4.00
CA LEU A 264 -2.63 20.34 -5.09
C LEU A 264 -3.89 21.13 -5.44
N LEU A 265 -5.08 20.55 -5.25
CA LEU A 265 -6.34 21.27 -5.41
C LEU A 265 -6.49 22.40 -4.38
N ARG A 266 -5.85 22.32 -3.22
CA ARG A 266 -5.90 23.34 -2.16
C ARG A 266 -4.70 24.26 -2.17
N CYS A 267 -3.56 23.74 -2.58
CA CYS A 267 -2.27 24.46 -2.60
C CYS A 267 -1.58 24.22 -3.96
N PRO A 268 -2.08 24.80 -5.07
CA PRO A 268 -1.55 24.56 -6.41
C PRO A 268 -0.07 24.86 -6.56
N GLU A 269 0.42 25.88 -5.85
CA GLU A 269 1.81 26.35 -5.89
C GLU A 269 2.78 25.56 -4.99
N VAL A 270 2.32 24.53 -4.28
CA VAL A 270 3.15 23.85 -3.24
C VAL A 270 4.42 23.21 -3.79
N LEU A 271 4.41 22.77 -5.05
CA LEU A 271 5.59 22.18 -5.70
C LEU A 271 6.65 23.23 -6.02
N GLU A 272 6.24 24.48 -6.29
CA GLU A 272 7.10 25.59 -6.69
C GLU A 272 7.54 26.44 -5.48
N SER A 273 6.60 26.81 -4.60
CA SER A 273 6.84 27.69 -3.46
C SER A 273 7.78 27.06 -2.42
N GLN A 274 7.68 25.75 -2.24
CA GLN A 274 8.48 24.96 -1.29
C GLN A 274 8.50 25.55 0.14
N GLN A 275 7.39 26.11 0.58
CA GLN A 275 7.26 26.79 1.88
C GLN A 275 5.95 26.42 2.59
N GLY A 276 5.89 26.71 3.89
CA GLY A 276 4.69 26.57 4.71
C GLY A 276 4.33 25.15 5.12
N GLY A 277 3.16 25.01 5.72
CA GLY A 277 2.66 23.74 6.25
C GLY A 277 2.40 22.71 5.16
N ALA A 278 1.84 23.14 4.03
CA ALA A 278 1.55 22.27 2.88
C ALA A 278 2.84 21.62 2.33
N PHE A 279 3.91 22.40 2.16
CA PHE A 279 5.18 21.85 1.70
C PHE A 279 5.85 20.96 2.76
N SER A 280 5.74 21.33 4.04
CA SER A 280 6.24 20.48 5.13
C SER A 280 5.56 19.12 5.14
N TRP A 281 4.24 19.06 4.91
CA TRP A 281 3.52 17.79 4.82
C TRP A 281 3.85 17.02 3.55
N LEU A 282 3.96 17.68 2.40
CA LEU A 282 4.43 17.06 1.15
C LEU A 282 5.81 16.41 1.34
N ASN A 283 6.72 17.06 2.08
CA ASN A 283 8.02 16.48 2.42
C ASN A 283 7.89 15.14 3.15
N GLU A 284 6.92 14.97 4.05
CA GLU A 284 6.72 13.69 4.74
C GLU A 284 6.24 12.59 3.78
N LEU A 285 5.41 12.96 2.80
CA LEU A 285 5.02 12.02 1.75
C LEU A 285 6.23 11.65 0.87
N ILE A 286 7.10 12.61 0.53
CA ILE A 286 8.34 12.34 -0.22
C ILE A 286 9.35 11.54 0.61
N TRP A 287 9.40 11.70 1.95
CA TRP A 287 10.20 10.83 2.82
C TRP A 287 9.76 9.37 2.72
N ARG A 288 8.43 9.13 2.69
CA ARG A 288 7.89 7.78 2.47
C ARG A 288 8.33 7.22 1.11
N GLU A 289 8.29 8.04 0.03
CA GLU A 289 8.82 7.66 -1.29
C GLU A 289 10.29 7.25 -1.20
N PHE A 290 11.13 8.10 -0.57
CA PHE A 290 12.56 7.88 -0.44
C PHE A 290 12.88 6.52 0.21
N TYR A 291 12.28 6.24 1.36
CA TYR A 291 12.52 4.96 2.04
C TYR A 291 12.01 3.76 1.24
N ARG A 292 10.91 3.89 0.53
CA ARG A 292 10.43 2.81 -0.34
C ARG A 292 11.33 2.59 -1.55
N HIS A 293 11.87 3.65 -2.14
CA HIS A 293 12.90 3.52 -3.19
C HIS A 293 14.16 2.84 -2.66
N LEU A 294 14.64 3.21 -1.48
CA LEU A 294 15.77 2.55 -0.85
C LEU A 294 15.54 1.05 -0.64
N CYS A 295 14.42 0.68 -0.01
CA CYS A 295 14.11 -0.74 0.25
C CYS A 295 13.93 -1.55 -1.04
N ALA A 296 13.35 -0.95 -2.09
CA ALA A 296 13.15 -1.61 -3.37
C ALA A 296 14.45 -1.84 -4.14
N LEU A 297 15.37 -0.86 -4.11
CA LEU A 297 16.61 -0.86 -4.89
C LEU A 297 17.81 -1.42 -4.12
N GLN A 298 17.76 -1.47 -2.79
CA GLN A 298 18.77 -2.06 -1.92
C GLN A 298 18.14 -3.08 -0.96
N PRO A 299 17.78 -4.28 -1.46
CA PRO A 299 17.09 -5.30 -0.65
C PRO A 299 17.84 -5.76 0.60
N SER A 300 19.17 -5.57 0.66
CA SER A 300 19.98 -5.89 1.84
C SER A 300 19.52 -5.16 3.11
N LEU A 301 18.91 -3.97 2.96
CA LEU A 301 18.40 -3.18 4.10
C LEU A 301 17.27 -3.91 4.86
N VAL A 302 16.42 -4.64 4.14
CA VAL A 302 15.34 -5.42 4.76
C VAL A 302 15.80 -6.83 5.16
N MET A 303 17.10 -7.13 5.04
CA MET A 303 17.75 -8.35 5.46
C MET A 303 18.70 -8.10 6.65
N GLU A 304 18.42 -7.07 7.45
CA GLU A 304 19.21 -6.69 8.64
C GLU A 304 20.68 -6.35 8.34
N LYS A 305 20.95 -5.88 7.11
CA LYS A 305 22.29 -5.41 6.72
C LYS A 305 22.40 -3.90 6.87
N ALA A 306 23.53 -3.43 7.35
CA ALA A 306 23.76 -2.01 7.49
C ALA A 306 23.71 -1.28 6.13
N PHE A 307 23.17 -0.07 6.12
CA PHE A 307 23.16 0.80 4.94
C PHE A 307 24.58 1.16 4.48
N LYS A 308 25.49 1.31 5.45
CA LYS A 308 26.92 1.48 5.27
C LYS A 308 27.62 0.22 5.81
N PRO A 309 28.08 -0.71 4.97
CA PRO A 309 28.63 -1.99 5.41
C PRO A 309 29.76 -1.87 6.43
N GLU A 310 30.56 -0.81 6.35
CA GLU A 310 31.63 -0.51 7.30
C GLU A 310 31.15 -0.34 8.75
N THR A 311 29.87 0.06 8.94
CA THR A 311 29.30 0.21 10.28
C THR A 311 28.94 -1.10 10.96
N GLU A 312 28.91 -2.23 10.23
CA GLU A 312 28.73 -3.55 10.84
C GLU A 312 29.92 -3.98 11.70
N GLN A 313 31.08 -3.34 11.49
CA GLN A 313 32.30 -3.65 12.25
C GLN A 313 32.42 -2.84 13.55
N LEU A 314 31.46 -1.95 13.83
CA LEU A 314 31.47 -1.17 15.06
C LEU A 314 31.24 -2.07 16.28
N ALA A 315 32.14 -2.01 17.24
CA ALA A 315 31.98 -2.66 18.53
C ALA A 315 30.95 -1.89 19.37
N TRP A 316 29.69 -2.30 19.30
CA TRP A 316 28.65 -1.72 20.12
C TRP A 316 28.81 -2.12 21.57
N ARG A 317 28.63 -1.15 22.48
CA ARG A 317 28.60 -1.42 23.92
C ARG A 317 27.39 -2.31 24.23
N GLN A 318 27.64 -3.42 24.91
CA GLN A 318 26.59 -4.25 25.50
C GLN A 318 26.55 -3.99 26.99
N ALA A 319 25.53 -3.30 27.46
CA ALA A 319 25.33 -2.93 28.86
C ALA A 319 23.84 -3.02 29.19
N ASP A 320 23.42 -4.22 29.57
CA ASP A 320 22.00 -4.54 29.78
C ASP A 320 21.38 -3.68 30.91
N ASP A 321 22.16 -3.39 31.96
CA ASP A 321 21.71 -2.55 33.07
C ASP A 321 21.46 -1.10 32.62
N ASP A 322 22.35 -0.54 31.81
CA ASP A 322 22.19 0.81 31.27
C ASP A 322 20.99 0.87 30.30
N PHE A 323 20.79 -0.18 29.52
CA PHE A 323 19.64 -0.28 28.63
C PHE A 323 18.33 -0.40 29.39
N ALA A 324 18.30 -1.18 30.47
CA ALA A 324 17.14 -1.30 31.36
C ALA A 324 16.82 0.03 32.06
N ALA A 325 17.85 0.75 32.54
CA ALA A 325 17.69 2.08 33.12
C ALA A 325 17.12 3.07 32.09
N TRP A 326 17.64 3.10 30.86
CA TRP A 326 17.13 3.92 29.77
C TRP A 326 15.66 3.58 29.45
N CYS A 327 15.29 2.29 29.37
CA CYS A 327 13.91 1.86 29.14
C CYS A 327 12.95 2.32 30.24
N SER A 328 13.42 2.41 31.49
CA SER A 328 12.63 2.85 32.65
C SER A 328 12.66 4.37 32.89
N GLY A 329 13.38 5.12 32.06
CA GLY A 329 13.49 6.59 32.17
C GLY A 329 14.39 7.06 33.30
N GLN A 330 15.40 6.28 33.69
CA GLN A 330 16.39 6.58 34.72
C GLN A 330 17.71 7.05 34.12
#